data_dc1af9f933ab9efbe1218a8fe1014d10
#
_entry.id   dc1af9f933ab9efbe1218a8fe1014d10
#
_cell.length_a   1.000
_cell.length_b   1.000
_cell.length_c   1.000
_cell.angle_alpha   90.00
_cell.angle_beta   90.00
_cell.angle_gamma   90.00
#
_symmetry.space_group_name_H-M   'P 1'
#
loop_
_entity.id
_entity.type
_entity.pdbx_description
1 polymer ?
#
loop_
_entity_poly.entity_id
_entity_poly.type
_entity_poly.pdbx_seq_one_letter_code
_entity_poly.pdbx_strand_id
1 'polypeptide(L)'
;PVALFFAVMGAVWGGFTQLGVFAGAMFGGLLGFLYYNHYPAKVFMGDTGSLFLGGAIAALAFAYDMPLILLLVGFVYLCETLSDIIQVAYFKATHGKRIFKMAPLHHHFEMCGWNEKKIVAVFTAVSALMCLLAYWGVADRFSL
;
A
#
# COMPACT_ATOMS: atom_id res chain seq x y z
N PRO A 1 -6.68 0.72 -1.87
CA PRO A 1 -7.17 1.47 -0.70
C PRO A 1 -6.50 2.83 -0.55
N VAL A 2 -5.14 2.92 -0.61
CA VAL A 2 -4.37 4.13 -0.30
C VAL A 2 -4.74 5.34 -1.18
N ALA A 3 -4.81 5.16 -2.51
CA ALA A 3 -5.20 6.24 -3.42
C ALA A 3 -6.64 6.73 -3.15
N LEU A 4 -7.55 5.81 -2.83
CA LEU A 4 -8.91 6.16 -2.42
C LEU A 4 -8.92 6.94 -1.10
N PHE A 5 -8.09 6.57 -0.14
CA PHE A 5 -7.92 7.30 1.12
C PHE A 5 -7.59 8.77 0.86
N PHE A 6 -6.54 9.06 0.08
CA PHE A 6 -6.16 10.43 -0.23
C PHE A 6 -7.22 11.17 -1.08
N ALA A 7 -7.95 10.47 -1.96
CA ALA A 7 -9.04 11.06 -2.71
C ALA A 7 -10.20 11.51 -1.79
N VAL A 8 -10.57 10.68 -0.83
CA VAL A 8 -11.60 11.01 0.18
C VAL A 8 -11.15 12.17 1.05
N MET A 9 -9.89 12.16 1.50
CA MET A 9 -9.31 13.28 2.27
C MET A 9 -9.45 14.62 1.54
N GLY A 10 -9.07 14.66 0.26
CA GLY A 10 -9.18 15.87 -0.55
C GLY A 10 -10.62 16.30 -0.89
N ALA A 11 -11.56 15.35 -0.88
CA ALA A 11 -12.97 15.66 -1.07
C ALA A 11 -13.64 16.20 0.20
N VAL A 12 -13.21 15.74 1.37
CA VAL A 12 -13.82 16.11 2.66
C VAL A 12 -13.19 17.39 3.22
N TRP A 13 -11.88 17.59 3.03
CA TRP A 13 -11.18 18.73 3.61
C TRP A 13 -10.99 19.86 2.62
N GLY A 14 -11.60 21.00 2.91
CA GLY A 14 -11.42 22.23 2.14
C GLY A 14 -9.95 22.64 2.04
N GLY A 15 -9.52 23.12 0.88
CA GLY A 15 -8.13 23.49 0.62
C GLY A 15 -7.27 22.41 -0.03
N PHE A 16 -7.67 21.13 0.02
CA PHE A 16 -6.93 20.02 -0.58
C PHE A 16 -7.62 19.38 -1.80
N THR A 17 -8.64 20.04 -2.34
CA THR A 17 -9.46 19.53 -3.45
C THR A 17 -8.63 19.12 -4.67
N GLN A 18 -7.60 19.89 -5.03
CA GLN A 18 -6.74 19.57 -6.17
C GLN A 18 -5.96 18.27 -5.95
N LEU A 19 -5.47 18.03 -4.73
CA LEU A 19 -4.79 16.79 -4.36
C LEU A 19 -5.76 15.61 -4.36
N GLY A 20 -7.01 15.85 -3.91
CA GLY A 20 -8.09 14.87 -3.98
C GLY A 20 -8.42 14.45 -5.41
N VAL A 21 -8.49 15.41 -6.34
CA VAL A 21 -8.72 15.14 -7.77
C VAL A 21 -7.57 14.32 -8.35
N PHE A 22 -6.32 14.67 -8.06
CA PHE A 22 -5.15 13.88 -8.49
C PHE A 22 -5.20 12.45 -7.94
N ALA A 23 -5.44 12.28 -6.64
CA ALA A 23 -5.56 10.97 -6.02
C ALA A 23 -6.74 10.15 -6.56
N GLY A 24 -7.87 10.81 -6.86
CA GLY A 24 -9.04 10.20 -7.50
C GLY A 24 -8.75 9.72 -8.91
N ALA A 25 -8.07 10.53 -9.72
CA ALA A 25 -7.63 10.14 -11.06
C ALA A 25 -6.67 8.92 -11.00
N MET A 26 -5.72 8.95 -10.07
CA MET A 26 -4.81 7.82 -9.82
C MET A 26 -5.58 6.56 -9.39
N PHE A 27 -6.57 6.69 -8.51
CA PHE A 27 -7.44 5.58 -8.11
C PHE A 27 -8.21 5.00 -9.28
N GLY A 28 -8.80 5.85 -10.12
CA GLY A 28 -9.50 5.40 -11.35
C GLY A 28 -8.58 4.67 -12.32
N GLY A 29 -7.36 5.20 -12.55
CA GLY A 29 -6.34 4.54 -13.37
C GLY A 29 -5.93 3.17 -12.82
N LEU A 30 -5.79 3.06 -11.50
CA LEU A 30 -5.49 1.78 -10.84
C LEU A 30 -6.64 0.76 -10.94
N LEU A 31 -7.90 1.21 -10.90
CA LEU A 31 -9.04 0.31 -11.16
C LEU A 31 -9.03 -0.20 -12.60
N GLY A 32 -8.75 0.68 -13.57
CA GLY A 32 -8.57 0.30 -14.98
C GLY A 32 -7.43 -0.72 -15.16
N PHE A 33 -6.28 -0.47 -14.52
CA PHE A 33 -5.17 -1.42 -14.52
C PHE A 33 -5.58 -2.76 -13.90
N LEU A 34 -6.26 -2.76 -12.75
CA LEU A 34 -6.69 -3.97 -12.04
C LEU A 34 -7.63 -4.83 -12.88
N TYR A 35 -8.45 -4.23 -13.75
CA TYR A 35 -9.32 -4.96 -14.68
C TYR A 35 -8.52 -5.88 -15.61
N TYR A 36 -7.33 -5.46 -16.05
CA TYR A 36 -6.45 -6.26 -16.90
C TYR A 36 -5.45 -7.12 -16.12
N ASN A 37 -5.11 -6.72 -14.92
CA ASN A 37 -4.16 -7.42 -14.04
C ASN A 37 -4.83 -8.50 -13.16
N HIS A 38 -6.17 -8.51 -13.08
CA HIS A 38 -6.90 -9.54 -12.36
C HIS A 38 -6.56 -10.94 -12.90
N TYR A 39 -6.49 -11.92 -12.00
CA TYR A 39 -6.13 -13.31 -12.33
C TYR A 39 -7.11 -13.97 -13.34
N PRO A 40 -6.62 -14.58 -14.43
CA PRO A 40 -5.24 -14.62 -14.90
C PRO A 40 -4.77 -13.28 -15.48
N ALA A 41 -3.64 -12.76 -15.00
CA ALA A 41 -3.16 -11.44 -15.38
C ALA A 41 -2.80 -11.35 -16.86
N LYS A 42 -3.32 -10.33 -17.56
CA LYS A 42 -3.03 -10.04 -18.97
C LYS A 42 -1.97 -8.96 -19.14
N VAL A 43 -1.80 -8.12 -18.12
CA VAL A 43 -0.84 -7.00 -18.11
C VAL A 43 -0.13 -6.96 -16.76
N PHE A 44 1.15 -6.70 -16.76
CA PHE A 44 1.96 -6.54 -15.56
C PHE A 44 2.46 -5.10 -15.44
N MET A 45 2.49 -4.59 -14.22
CA MET A 45 3.09 -3.29 -13.92
C MET A 45 4.60 -3.47 -13.84
N GLY A 46 5.34 -2.76 -14.67
CA GLY A 46 6.80 -2.73 -14.59
C GLY A 46 7.29 -1.80 -13.48
N ASP A 47 8.63 -1.74 -13.30
CA ASP A 47 9.27 -0.92 -12.28
C ASP A 47 8.92 0.58 -12.41
N THR A 48 8.82 1.10 -13.64
CA THR A 48 8.42 2.48 -13.88
C THR A 48 7.05 2.81 -13.26
N GLY A 49 6.08 1.91 -13.41
CA GLY A 49 4.74 2.11 -12.85
C GLY A 49 4.74 1.97 -11.33
N SER A 50 5.41 0.97 -10.77
CA SER A 50 5.46 0.74 -9.32
C SER A 50 6.23 1.85 -8.59
N LEU A 51 7.35 2.31 -9.12
CA LEU A 51 8.12 3.44 -8.57
C LEU A 51 7.34 4.76 -8.66
N PHE A 52 6.66 5.00 -9.80
CA PHE A 52 5.77 6.16 -9.93
C PHE A 52 4.69 6.18 -8.86
N LEU A 53 4.01 5.04 -8.65
CA LEU A 53 2.94 4.95 -7.64
C LEU A 53 3.47 5.17 -6.22
N GLY A 54 4.63 4.59 -5.89
CA GLY A 54 5.28 4.80 -4.60
C GLY A 54 5.62 6.27 -4.36
N GLY A 55 6.25 6.91 -5.36
CA GLY A 55 6.58 8.35 -5.32
C GLY A 55 5.34 9.24 -5.23
N ALA A 56 4.29 8.94 -5.99
CA ALA A 56 3.04 9.70 -5.97
C ALA A 56 2.34 9.62 -4.60
N ILE A 57 2.29 8.44 -3.98
CA ILE A 57 1.73 8.26 -2.63
C ILE A 57 2.55 9.02 -1.58
N ALA A 58 3.87 8.95 -1.66
CA ALA A 58 4.75 9.72 -0.77
C ALA A 58 4.53 11.23 -0.96
N ALA A 59 4.51 11.71 -2.20
CA ALA A 59 4.27 13.13 -2.50
C ALA A 59 2.90 13.61 -1.98
N LEU A 60 1.84 12.81 -2.12
CA LEU A 60 0.53 13.11 -1.54
C LEU A 60 0.61 13.25 -0.01
N ALA A 61 1.25 12.34 0.70
CA ALA A 61 1.37 12.40 2.16
C ALA A 61 2.11 13.68 2.63
N PHE A 62 3.16 14.08 1.92
CA PHE A 62 3.85 15.35 2.19
C PHE A 62 2.99 16.57 1.82
N ALA A 63 2.27 16.53 0.71
CA ALA A 63 1.40 17.62 0.28
C ALA A 63 0.20 17.84 1.21
N TYR A 64 -0.26 16.79 1.90
CA TYR A 64 -1.24 16.88 2.99
C TYR A 64 -0.61 17.25 4.35
N ASP A 65 0.69 17.53 4.39
CA ASP A 65 1.45 17.81 5.62
C ASP A 65 1.34 16.70 6.69
N MET A 66 1.26 15.44 6.21
CA MET A 66 1.10 14.27 7.07
C MET A 66 1.99 13.10 6.64
N PRO A 67 3.33 13.25 6.57
CA PRO A 67 4.19 12.17 6.09
C PRO A 67 4.11 10.90 6.96
N LEU A 68 3.88 11.03 8.26
CA LEU A 68 3.76 9.88 9.16
C LEU A 68 2.52 9.01 8.91
N ILE A 69 1.51 9.53 8.21
CA ILE A 69 0.32 8.75 7.83
C ILE A 69 0.69 7.54 6.97
N LEU A 70 1.84 7.61 6.25
CA LEU A 70 2.35 6.51 5.44
C LEU A 70 2.62 5.24 6.24
N LEU A 71 2.95 5.35 7.53
CA LEU A 71 3.14 4.19 8.40
C LEU A 71 1.84 3.40 8.57
N LEU A 72 0.70 4.08 8.56
CA LEU A 72 -0.61 3.46 8.65
C LEU A 72 -1.14 3.04 7.27
N VAL A 73 -1.32 3.99 6.35
CA VAL A 73 -1.92 3.67 5.04
C VAL A 73 -1.03 2.75 4.19
N GLY A 74 0.29 2.82 4.38
CA GLY A 74 1.30 1.98 3.74
C GLY A 74 1.71 0.76 4.57
N PHE A 75 0.97 0.40 5.62
CA PHE A 75 1.35 -0.64 6.57
C PHE A 75 1.71 -1.98 5.91
N VAL A 76 0.93 -2.43 4.94
CA VAL A 76 1.22 -3.69 4.22
C VAL A 76 2.54 -3.59 3.46
N TYR A 77 2.81 -2.48 2.76
CA TYR A 77 4.09 -2.27 2.06
C TYR A 77 5.26 -2.22 3.02
N LEU A 78 5.06 -1.60 4.19
CA LEU A 78 6.07 -1.56 5.26
C LEU A 78 6.39 -2.97 5.75
N CYS A 79 5.37 -3.80 6.00
CA CYS A 79 5.55 -5.19 6.43
C CYS A 79 6.28 -6.04 5.36
N GLU A 80 5.94 -5.86 4.08
CA GLU A 80 6.62 -6.53 2.97
C GLU A 80 8.12 -6.18 2.98
N THR A 81 8.45 -4.88 2.99
CA THR A 81 9.84 -4.40 2.99
C THR A 81 10.61 -4.83 4.24
N LEU A 82 9.98 -4.72 5.42
CA LEU A 82 10.61 -5.15 6.67
C LEU A 82 10.88 -6.65 6.69
N SER A 83 10.00 -7.46 6.12
CA SER A 83 10.22 -8.91 6.03
C SER A 83 11.47 -9.26 5.23
N ASP A 84 11.75 -8.54 4.14
CA ASP A 84 12.98 -8.71 3.37
C ASP A 84 14.21 -8.32 4.17
N ILE A 85 14.19 -7.14 4.81
CA ILE A 85 15.30 -6.65 5.62
C ILE A 85 15.61 -7.63 6.76
N ILE A 86 14.59 -8.07 7.48
CA ILE A 86 14.72 -9.01 8.60
C ILE A 86 15.26 -10.35 8.10
N GLN A 87 14.71 -10.89 7.01
CA GLN A 87 15.15 -12.15 6.43
C GLN A 87 16.63 -12.10 6.03
N VAL A 88 17.06 -11.05 5.32
CA VAL A 88 18.44 -10.90 4.86
C VAL A 88 19.39 -10.71 6.04
N ALA A 89 19.02 -9.87 7.01
CA ALA A 89 19.84 -9.65 8.20
C ALA A 89 20.03 -10.95 9.00
N TYR A 90 18.94 -11.67 9.26
CA TYR A 90 18.98 -12.93 9.99
C TYR A 90 19.74 -14.02 9.23
N PHE A 91 19.54 -14.13 7.92
CA PHE A 91 20.24 -15.10 7.08
C PHE A 91 21.76 -14.89 7.13
N LYS A 92 22.21 -13.65 7.06
CA LYS A 92 23.64 -13.29 7.19
C LYS A 92 24.18 -13.59 8.58
N ALA A 93 23.43 -13.21 9.64
CA ALA A 93 23.88 -13.39 11.03
C ALA A 93 23.95 -14.88 11.45
N THR A 94 23.09 -15.72 10.88
CA THR A 94 22.97 -17.14 11.28
C THR A 94 23.59 -18.12 10.28
N HIS A 95 24.33 -17.61 9.30
CA HIS A 95 25.02 -18.41 8.28
C HIS A 95 24.09 -19.36 7.51
N GLY A 96 22.89 -18.85 7.12
CA GLY A 96 22.00 -19.56 6.22
C GLY A 96 20.65 -19.98 6.81
N LYS A 97 20.34 -19.70 8.07
CA LYS A 97 19.00 -19.95 8.62
C LYS A 97 18.00 -18.89 8.14
N ARG A 98 16.75 -19.31 7.96
CA ARG A 98 15.66 -18.44 7.49
C ARG A 98 14.59 -18.32 8.58
N ILE A 99 14.04 -17.10 8.76
CA ILE A 99 12.87 -16.84 9.62
C ILE A 99 11.61 -17.19 8.83
N PHE A 100 11.47 -16.57 7.65
CA PHE A 100 10.35 -16.83 6.74
C PHE A 100 10.74 -17.94 5.75
N LYS A 101 9.79 -18.75 5.30
CA LYS A 101 10.01 -19.75 4.24
C LYS A 101 10.56 -19.06 2.98
N MET A 102 10.01 -17.90 2.66
CA MET A 102 10.46 -17.01 1.60
C MET A 102 10.11 -15.57 1.99
N ALA A 103 10.89 -14.59 1.60
CA ALA A 103 10.58 -13.16 1.71
C ALA A 103 10.44 -12.60 0.27
N PRO A 104 9.57 -11.61 0.04
CA PRO A 104 8.65 -10.92 0.97
C PRO A 104 7.50 -11.79 1.54
N LEU A 105 6.68 -11.20 2.44
CA LEU A 105 5.62 -11.94 3.15
C LEU A 105 4.60 -12.63 2.25
N HIS A 106 4.22 -12.04 1.12
CA HIS A 106 3.27 -12.68 0.21
C HIS A 106 3.78 -14.05 -0.28
N HIS A 107 5.08 -14.16 -0.61
CA HIS A 107 5.69 -15.44 -0.96
C HIS A 107 5.75 -16.42 0.21
N HIS A 108 5.92 -15.92 1.45
CA HIS A 108 5.82 -16.77 2.63
C HIS A 108 4.44 -17.43 2.73
N PHE A 109 3.37 -16.67 2.49
CA PHE A 109 2.00 -17.20 2.53
C PHE A 109 1.71 -18.16 1.37
N GLU A 110 2.25 -17.92 0.17
CA GLU A 110 2.20 -18.86 -0.95
C GLU A 110 2.84 -20.20 -0.57
N MET A 111 4.04 -20.16 0.03
CA MET A 111 4.74 -21.35 0.52
C MET A 111 4.03 -22.02 1.71
N CYS A 112 3.07 -21.33 2.35
CA CYS A 112 2.17 -21.90 3.35
C CYS A 112 0.88 -22.47 2.76
N GLY A 113 0.72 -22.46 1.42
CA GLY A 113 -0.42 -23.04 0.73
C GLY A 113 -1.60 -22.09 0.51
N TRP A 114 -1.40 -20.78 0.68
CA TRP A 114 -2.42 -19.80 0.34
C TRP A 114 -2.43 -19.57 -1.18
N ASN A 115 -3.62 -19.48 -1.76
CA ASN A 115 -3.75 -19.07 -3.15
C ASN A 115 -3.61 -17.54 -3.29
N GLU A 116 -3.18 -17.09 -4.46
CA GLU A 116 -2.97 -15.68 -4.79
C GLU A 116 -4.21 -14.81 -4.47
N LYS A 117 -5.41 -15.29 -4.83
CA LYS A 117 -6.67 -14.56 -4.57
C LYS A 117 -6.90 -14.30 -3.08
N LYS A 118 -6.57 -15.28 -2.23
CA LYS A 118 -6.68 -15.15 -0.77
C LYS A 118 -5.69 -14.14 -0.23
N ILE A 119 -4.44 -14.17 -0.70
CA ILE A 119 -3.39 -13.22 -0.28
C ILE A 119 -3.82 -11.80 -0.65
N VAL A 120 -4.22 -11.58 -1.90
CA VAL A 120 -4.70 -10.27 -2.38
C VAL A 120 -5.90 -9.78 -1.56
N ALA A 121 -6.88 -10.65 -1.28
CA ALA A 121 -8.06 -10.28 -0.50
C ALA A 121 -7.70 -9.86 0.92
N VAL A 122 -6.83 -10.64 1.62
CA VAL A 122 -6.40 -10.33 2.99
C VAL A 122 -5.58 -9.04 3.03
N PHE A 123 -4.60 -8.87 2.14
CA PHE A 123 -3.77 -7.67 2.09
C PHE A 123 -4.59 -6.42 1.77
N THR A 124 -5.57 -6.54 0.87
CA THR A 124 -6.50 -5.45 0.57
C THR A 124 -7.37 -5.11 1.77
N ALA A 125 -7.89 -6.11 2.48
CA ALA A 125 -8.72 -5.90 3.67
C ALA A 125 -7.91 -5.23 4.80
N VAL A 126 -6.68 -5.68 5.05
CA VAL A 126 -5.78 -5.06 6.04
C VAL A 126 -5.47 -3.62 5.63
N SER A 127 -5.11 -3.36 4.36
CA SER A 127 -4.86 -2.00 3.88
C SER A 127 -6.08 -1.10 4.02
N ALA A 128 -7.29 -1.60 3.75
CA ALA A 128 -8.53 -0.84 3.92
C ALA A 128 -8.79 -0.52 5.40
N LEU A 129 -8.60 -1.48 6.29
CA LEU A 129 -8.72 -1.27 7.73
C LEU A 129 -7.74 -0.20 8.23
N MET A 130 -6.46 -0.28 7.81
CA MET A 130 -5.44 0.70 8.19
C MET A 130 -5.75 2.09 7.64
N CYS A 131 -6.31 2.21 6.43
CA CYS A 131 -6.79 3.48 5.88
C CYS A 131 -7.97 4.04 6.69
N LEU A 132 -8.90 3.20 7.16
CA LEU A 132 -10.00 3.64 8.03
C LEU A 132 -9.48 4.13 9.39
N LEU A 133 -8.56 3.41 10.01
CA LEU A 133 -7.92 3.84 11.25
C LEU A 133 -7.14 5.14 11.07
N ALA A 134 -6.43 5.28 9.94
CA ALA A 134 -5.74 6.52 9.61
C ALA A 134 -6.72 7.70 9.45
N TYR A 135 -7.85 7.49 8.76
CA TYR A 135 -8.89 8.50 8.61
C TYR A 135 -9.45 8.95 9.97
N TRP A 136 -9.77 7.99 10.84
CA TRP A 136 -10.25 8.30 12.20
C TRP A 136 -9.21 9.08 13.02
N GLY A 137 -7.96 8.70 12.94
CA GLY A 137 -6.88 9.37 13.69
C GLY A 137 -6.60 10.81 13.25
N VAL A 138 -7.03 11.20 12.05
CA VAL A 138 -6.80 12.57 11.52
C VAL A 138 -8.09 13.35 11.30
N ALA A 139 -9.26 12.73 11.49
CA ALA A 139 -10.56 13.39 11.27
C ALA A 139 -10.72 14.66 12.10
N ASP A 140 -10.30 14.64 13.36
CA ASP A 140 -10.41 15.79 14.27
C ASP A 140 -9.43 16.92 13.95
N ARG A 141 -8.35 16.64 13.23
CA ARG A 141 -7.34 17.66 12.86
C ARG A 141 -7.87 18.70 11.87
N PHE A 142 -8.87 18.34 11.07
CA PHE A 142 -9.40 19.14 9.97
C PHE A 142 -10.91 19.41 10.09
N SER A 143 -11.51 19.09 11.22
CA SER A 143 -12.92 19.33 11.54
C SER A 143 -13.20 20.76 12.04
N LEU A 144 -12.37 21.75 11.67
CA LEU A 144 -12.57 23.17 11.98
C LEU A 144 -13.25 23.89 10.82
#